data_6f0141c63531c83a30f5c2e2ecdea534
#
_entry.id   6f0141c63531c83a30f5c2e2ecdea534
#
_cell.length_a   1.000
_cell.length_b   1.000
_cell.length_c   1.000
_cell.angle_alpha   90.00
_cell.angle_beta   90.00
_cell.angle_gamma   90.00
#
_symmetry.space_group_name_H-M   'P 1'
#
loop_
_entity.id
_entity.type
_entity.pdbx_description
1 polymer ?
#
loop_
_entity_poly.entity_id
_entity_poly.type
_entity_poly.pdbx_seq_one_letter_code
_entity_poly.pdbx_strand_id
1 'polypeptide(L)'
;MDSIVPWAELCAVIEPHYPKAGKGRPPIGLERMLRMYFVQHWFNLADEACEEALLDSTALRRFVGIDLGRERVPDGTTLLKFRRLLEDDKHKLGAALFAKVGEVLQGKGMKVGTGTIVDATIISAPSSTKNDKGERDPEMHQTRKGKQWFFGLKLHIGVDSKTGLAHSAVVTAANVHDKHAIPQLLHGAEREVYGDSAYASQQELIASKAPQALDQTNRRVGAAGIAADIERIVNRIKSKVRSRVEHMFAVVKRQWGFNKVRYKGLAKNATRAFVALGLANIYMARRHLAG
;
A
#
# COMPACT_ATOMS: atom_id res chain seq x y z
N MET A 1 0.87 -14.17 12.42
CA MET A 1 -0.12 -13.26 11.80
C MET A 1 -1.50 -13.42 12.40
N ASP A 2 -1.91 -14.63 12.72
CA ASP A 2 -3.25 -14.88 13.30
C ASP A 2 -3.50 -14.06 14.58
N SER A 3 -2.57 -14.07 15.51
CA SER A 3 -2.65 -13.40 16.81
C SER A 3 -2.43 -11.88 16.78
N ILE A 4 -1.90 -11.32 15.69
CA ILE A 4 -1.51 -9.90 15.64
C ILE A 4 -2.38 -9.06 14.70
N VAL A 5 -3.13 -9.71 13.79
CA VAL A 5 -4.08 -9.01 12.92
C VAL A 5 -5.34 -8.67 13.73
N PRO A 6 -5.80 -7.42 13.75
CA PRO A 6 -6.99 -7.01 14.49
C PRO A 6 -8.27 -7.38 13.71
N TRP A 7 -8.60 -8.68 13.72
CA TRP A 7 -9.68 -9.23 12.89
C TRP A 7 -11.03 -8.58 13.14
N ALA A 8 -11.40 -8.40 14.42
CA ALA A 8 -12.69 -7.81 14.79
C ALA A 8 -12.83 -6.38 14.26
N GLU A 9 -11.81 -5.56 14.44
CA GLU A 9 -11.78 -4.16 14.02
C GLU A 9 -11.83 -4.03 12.49
N LEU A 10 -11.12 -4.91 11.78
CA LEU A 10 -11.13 -4.90 10.32
C LEU A 10 -12.44 -5.44 9.74
N CYS A 11 -13.02 -6.46 10.34
CA CYS A 11 -14.34 -6.96 9.96
C CYS A 11 -15.42 -5.90 10.18
N ALA A 12 -15.37 -5.15 11.30
CA ALA A 12 -16.32 -4.09 11.59
C ALA A 12 -16.36 -2.98 10.52
N VAL A 13 -15.25 -2.73 9.79
CA VAL A 13 -15.22 -1.79 8.66
C VAL A 13 -16.02 -2.30 7.47
N ILE A 14 -16.02 -3.61 7.22
CA ILE A 14 -16.63 -4.23 6.04
C ILE A 14 -18.08 -4.65 6.30
N GLU A 15 -18.40 -5.03 7.53
CA GLU A 15 -19.67 -5.66 7.92
C GLU A 15 -20.92 -4.89 7.48
N PRO A 16 -21.00 -3.54 7.55
CA PRO A 16 -22.15 -2.77 7.06
C PRO A 16 -22.45 -2.97 5.58
N HIS A 17 -21.47 -3.37 4.80
CA HIS A 17 -21.53 -3.54 3.35
C HIS A 17 -21.52 -5.01 2.93
N TYR A 18 -21.30 -5.92 3.86
CA TYR A 18 -21.22 -7.34 3.57
C TYR A 18 -22.59 -7.96 3.36
N PRO A 19 -22.76 -8.88 2.39
CA PRO A 19 -24.05 -9.53 2.14
C PRO A 19 -24.58 -10.23 3.40
N LYS A 20 -25.87 -9.99 3.70
CA LYS A 20 -26.55 -10.66 4.79
C LYS A 20 -27.19 -11.97 4.32
N ALA A 21 -27.40 -12.91 5.23
CA ALA A 21 -28.13 -14.14 4.95
C ALA A 21 -29.56 -13.80 4.50
N GLY A 22 -30.02 -14.44 3.43
CA GLY A 22 -31.33 -14.26 2.82
C GLY A 22 -31.92 -15.60 2.34
N LYS A 23 -32.85 -15.53 1.38
CA LYS A 23 -33.44 -16.73 0.72
C LYS A 23 -32.42 -17.36 -0.24
N GLY A 24 -31.50 -18.14 0.20
CA GLY A 24 -30.49 -18.80 -0.65
C GLY A 24 -29.31 -19.32 0.14
N ARG A 25 -28.23 -19.65 -0.57
CA ARG A 25 -26.99 -20.08 0.10
C ARG A 25 -26.46 -18.95 0.98
N PRO A 26 -26.25 -19.20 2.29
CA PRO A 26 -25.68 -18.19 3.17
C PRO A 26 -24.33 -17.70 2.67
N PRO A 27 -23.98 -16.41 2.86
CA PRO A 27 -22.66 -15.91 2.53
C PRO A 27 -21.60 -16.59 3.43
N ILE A 28 -20.40 -16.73 2.90
CA ILE A 28 -19.26 -17.23 3.68
C ILE A 28 -18.96 -16.19 4.77
N GLY A 29 -18.56 -16.65 5.97
CA GLY A 29 -18.26 -15.75 7.08
C GLY A 29 -17.23 -14.67 6.69
N LEU A 30 -17.52 -13.42 7.07
CA LEU A 30 -16.72 -12.25 6.66
C LEU A 30 -15.25 -12.39 7.01
N GLU A 31 -14.92 -12.76 8.25
CA GLU A 31 -13.53 -12.93 8.69
C GLU A 31 -12.80 -13.99 7.84
N ARG A 32 -13.48 -15.07 7.48
CA ARG A 32 -12.92 -16.11 6.63
C ARG A 32 -12.58 -15.58 5.23
N MET A 33 -13.46 -14.78 4.64
CA MET A 33 -13.19 -14.13 3.35
C MET A 33 -12.03 -13.13 3.45
N LEU A 34 -11.94 -12.37 4.53
CA LEU A 34 -10.85 -11.43 4.76
C LEU A 34 -9.51 -12.17 4.96
N ARG A 35 -9.51 -13.29 5.68
CA ARG A 35 -8.33 -14.15 5.86
C ARG A 35 -7.85 -14.73 4.52
N MET A 36 -8.76 -15.24 3.70
CA MET A 36 -8.45 -15.72 2.35
C MET A 36 -7.87 -14.61 1.46
N TYR A 37 -8.46 -13.41 1.51
CA TYR A 37 -7.96 -12.25 0.77
C TYR A 37 -6.57 -11.81 1.23
N PHE A 38 -6.25 -11.90 2.52
CA PHE A 38 -4.91 -11.61 3.03
C PHE A 38 -3.88 -12.67 2.62
N VAL A 39 -4.25 -13.95 2.57
CA VAL A 39 -3.42 -15.01 1.98
C VAL A 39 -3.09 -14.67 0.53
N GLN A 40 -4.09 -14.24 -0.28
CA GLN A 40 -3.87 -13.80 -1.64
C GLN A 40 -2.82 -12.67 -1.74
N HIS A 41 -2.86 -11.70 -0.82
CA HIS A 41 -1.90 -10.59 -0.78
C HIS A 41 -0.48 -11.04 -0.39
N TRP A 42 -0.34 -11.82 0.68
CA TRP A 42 0.97 -12.24 1.21
C TRP A 42 1.74 -13.14 0.25
N PHE A 43 1.03 -14.01 -0.47
CA PHE A 43 1.64 -14.95 -1.40
C PHE A 43 1.51 -14.51 -2.87
N ASN A 44 0.92 -13.33 -3.13
CA ASN A 44 0.70 -12.80 -4.47
C ASN A 44 -0.01 -13.78 -5.42
N LEU A 45 -1.04 -14.46 -4.94
CA LEU A 45 -1.76 -15.49 -5.68
C LEU A 45 -2.82 -14.89 -6.61
N ALA A 46 -3.08 -15.53 -7.76
CA ALA A 46 -4.28 -15.32 -8.55
C ALA A 46 -5.51 -15.86 -7.82
N ASP A 47 -6.72 -15.54 -8.28
CA ASP A 47 -7.94 -15.99 -7.61
C ASP A 47 -8.03 -17.53 -7.58
N GLU A 48 -7.80 -18.18 -8.72
CA GLU A 48 -7.75 -19.64 -8.86
C GLU A 48 -6.59 -20.26 -8.07
N ALA A 49 -5.38 -19.68 -8.17
CA ALA A 49 -4.22 -20.15 -7.41
C ALA A 49 -4.40 -20.02 -5.88
N CYS A 50 -5.22 -19.06 -5.42
CA CYS A 50 -5.57 -18.95 -4.01
C CYS A 50 -6.50 -20.09 -3.57
N GLU A 51 -7.46 -20.47 -4.38
CA GLU A 51 -8.32 -21.64 -4.19
C GLU A 51 -7.48 -22.93 -4.15
N GLU A 52 -6.63 -23.16 -5.14
CA GLU A 52 -5.71 -24.31 -5.20
C GLU A 52 -4.80 -24.39 -3.96
N ALA A 53 -4.19 -23.26 -3.56
CA ALA A 53 -3.33 -23.22 -2.37
C ALA A 53 -4.10 -23.58 -1.09
N LEU A 54 -5.39 -23.26 -0.99
CA LEU A 54 -6.23 -23.67 0.11
C LEU A 54 -6.64 -25.16 0.03
N LEU A 55 -6.76 -25.73 -1.16
CA LEU A 55 -6.97 -27.17 -1.33
C LEU A 55 -5.75 -27.97 -0.94
N ASP A 56 -4.56 -27.50 -1.24
CA ASP A 56 -3.31 -28.23 -1.02
C ASP A 56 -2.75 -28.05 0.41
N SER A 57 -2.77 -26.82 0.93
CA SER A 57 -2.09 -26.48 2.18
C SER A 57 -3.01 -26.57 3.41
N THR A 58 -2.77 -27.55 4.26
CA THR A 58 -3.44 -27.67 5.58
C THR A 58 -3.17 -26.46 6.48
N ALA A 59 -1.96 -25.87 6.40
CA ALA A 59 -1.62 -24.68 7.19
C ALA A 59 -2.44 -23.46 6.77
N LEU A 60 -2.63 -23.24 5.47
CA LEU A 60 -3.46 -22.15 4.95
C LEU A 60 -4.94 -22.37 5.27
N ARG A 61 -5.44 -23.60 5.15
CA ARG A 61 -6.81 -23.93 5.57
C ARG A 61 -7.06 -23.62 7.05
N ARG A 62 -6.15 -24.07 7.93
CA ARG A 62 -6.25 -23.77 9.38
C ARG A 62 -6.26 -22.27 9.64
N PHE A 63 -5.42 -21.53 8.95
CA PHE A 63 -5.38 -20.06 9.06
C PHE A 63 -6.68 -19.42 8.61
N VAL A 64 -7.28 -19.88 7.50
CA VAL A 64 -8.55 -19.34 6.98
C VAL A 64 -9.76 -19.88 7.77
N GLY A 65 -9.62 -20.97 8.49
CA GLY A 65 -10.69 -21.61 9.25
C GLY A 65 -11.57 -22.50 8.37
N ILE A 66 -10.99 -23.22 7.41
CA ILE A 66 -11.70 -24.14 6.49
C ILE A 66 -11.46 -25.60 6.93
N ASP A 67 -12.55 -26.35 7.05
CA ASP A 67 -12.55 -27.80 7.30
C ASP A 67 -13.17 -28.53 6.09
N LEU A 68 -12.33 -29.20 5.31
CA LEU A 68 -12.78 -29.95 4.12
C LEU A 68 -13.74 -31.10 4.43
N GLY A 69 -13.78 -31.58 5.67
CA GLY A 69 -14.75 -32.61 6.10
C GLY A 69 -16.18 -32.05 6.22
N ARG A 70 -16.34 -30.73 6.31
CA ARG A 70 -17.62 -30.06 6.55
C ARG A 70 -18.04 -29.11 5.43
N GLU A 71 -17.08 -28.57 4.68
CA GLU A 71 -17.35 -27.54 3.71
C GLU A 71 -16.33 -27.54 2.55
N ARG A 72 -16.70 -26.88 1.44
CA ARG A 72 -15.81 -26.68 0.30
C ARG A 72 -15.00 -25.40 0.47
N VAL A 73 -13.80 -25.39 -0.11
CA VAL A 73 -13.02 -24.16 -0.27
C VAL A 73 -13.84 -23.15 -1.07
N PRO A 74 -13.85 -21.87 -0.68
CA PRO A 74 -14.42 -20.80 -1.51
C PRO A 74 -13.70 -20.73 -2.86
N ASP A 75 -14.46 -20.73 -3.94
CA ASP A 75 -13.94 -20.67 -5.30
C ASP A 75 -13.38 -19.27 -5.63
N GLY A 76 -12.58 -19.19 -6.70
CA GLY A 76 -12.00 -17.95 -7.20
C GLY A 76 -13.07 -16.89 -7.52
N THR A 77 -14.29 -17.29 -7.94
CA THR A 77 -15.37 -16.33 -8.22
C THR A 77 -15.95 -15.72 -6.94
N THR A 78 -15.95 -16.45 -5.85
CA THR A 78 -16.33 -15.95 -4.52
C THR A 78 -15.31 -14.93 -4.02
N LEU A 79 -14.01 -15.20 -4.18
CA LEU A 79 -12.96 -14.25 -3.86
C LEU A 79 -13.04 -12.99 -4.73
N LEU A 80 -13.34 -13.14 -6.03
CA LEU A 80 -13.58 -12.02 -6.94
C LEU A 80 -14.75 -11.13 -6.47
N LYS A 81 -15.87 -11.72 -6.04
CA LYS A 81 -17.03 -10.97 -5.50
C LYS A 81 -16.65 -10.19 -4.24
N PHE A 82 -15.93 -10.83 -3.33
CA PHE A 82 -15.42 -10.15 -2.12
C PHE A 82 -14.50 -8.99 -2.46
N ARG A 83 -13.56 -9.17 -3.39
CA ARG A 83 -12.68 -8.09 -3.85
C ARG A 83 -13.45 -6.94 -4.48
N ARG A 84 -14.46 -7.22 -5.31
CA ARG A 84 -15.32 -6.18 -5.91
C ARG A 84 -16.04 -5.34 -4.85
N LEU A 85 -16.44 -5.95 -3.74
CA LEU A 85 -16.99 -5.22 -2.60
C LEU A 85 -15.97 -4.24 -2.01
N LEU A 86 -14.70 -4.66 -1.88
CA LEU A 86 -13.63 -3.79 -1.35
C LEU A 86 -13.19 -2.70 -2.35
N GLU A 87 -13.39 -2.95 -3.64
CA GLU A 87 -13.05 -2.05 -4.76
C GLU A 87 -14.16 -1.02 -5.06
N ASP A 88 -15.32 -1.13 -4.41
CA ASP A 88 -16.44 -0.22 -4.65
C ASP A 88 -16.05 1.23 -4.33
N ASP A 89 -16.07 2.08 -5.35
CA ASP A 89 -15.70 3.50 -5.25
C ASP A 89 -16.59 4.28 -4.26
N LYS A 90 -17.84 3.84 -4.07
CA LYS A 90 -18.78 4.45 -3.14
C LYS A 90 -18.31 4.31 -1.69
N HIS A 91 -17.75 3.15 -1.33
CA HIS A 91 -17.40 2.85 0.06
C HIS A 91 -15.90 2.92 0.35
N LYS A 92 -15.04 2.81 -0.68
CA LYS A 92 -13.57 2.88 -0.58
C LYS A 92 -13.00 2.04 0.55
N LEU A 93 -13.53 0.81 0.69
CA LEU A 93 -13.23 -0.06 1.84
C LEU A 93 -11.74 -0.40 1.97
N GLY A 94 -11.00 -0.49 0.85
CA GLY A 94 -9.55 -0.69 0.91
C GLY A 94 -8.82 0.43 1.65
N ALA A 95 -9.17 1.69 1.38
CA ALA A 95 -8.62 2.84 2.09
C ALA A 95 -9.08 2.88 3.56
N ALA A 96 -10.34 2.52 3.83
CA ALA A 96 -10.88 2.44 5.19
C ALA A 96 -10.17 1.37 6.04
N LEU A 97 -9.87 0.21 5.45
CA LEU A 97 -9.06 -0.84 6.11
C LEU A 97 -7.65 -0.34 6.44
N PHE A 98 -7.00 0.37 5.51
CA PHE A 98 -5.69 0.96 5.76
C PHE A 98 -5.73 1.97 6.91
N ALA A 99 -6.71 2.87 6.91
CA ALA A 99 -6.92 3.83 7.99
C ALA A 99 -7.17 3.14 9.34
N LYS A 100 -8.03 2.11 9.36
CA LYS A 100 -8.34 1.33 10.58
C LYS A 100 -7.09 0.67 11.16
N VAL A 101 -6.22 0.10 10.33
CA VAL A 101 -4.92 -0.41 10.79
C VAL A 101 -4.11 0.68 11.48
N GLY A 102 -4.05 1.88 10.88
CA GLY A 102 -3.38 3.04 11.47
C GLY A 102 -3.92 3.39 12.86
N GLU A 103 -5.25 3.47 13.00
CA GLU A 103 -5.93 3.74 14.28
C GLU A 103 -5.60 2.68 15.35
N VAL A 104 -5.65 1.40 14.99
CA VAL A 104 -5.33 0.29 15.92
C VAL A 104 -3.87 0.39 16.38
N LEU A 105 -2.94 0.65 15.47
CA LEU A 105 -1.53 0.80 15.80
C LEU A 105 -1.28 2.02 16.70
N GLN A 106 -1.97 3.14 16.45
CA GLN A 106 -1.90 4.33 17.32
C GLN A 106 -2.44 4.03 18.72
N GLY A 107 -3.56 3.31 18.82
CA GLY A 107 -4.13 2.85 20.09
C GLY A 107 -3.17 1.96 20.89
N LYS A 108 -2.29 1.24 20.20
CA LYS A 108 -1.23 0.41 20.81
C LYS A 108 0.10 1.17 21.02
N GLY A 109 0.09 2.50 20.95
CA GLY A 109 1.25 3.34 21.22
C GLY A 109 2.17 3.61 20.03
N MET A 110 1.89 3.05 18.86
CA MET A 110 2.68 3.33 17.64
C MET A 110 2.14 4.57 16.91
N LYS A 111 2.32 5.72 17.53
CA LYS A 111 1.81 6.99 17.00
C LYS A 111 2.59 7.43 15.77
N VAL A 112 1.89 8.00 14.81
CA VAL A 112 2.49 8.81 13.75
C VAL A 112 3.08 10.05 14.40
N GLY A 113 4.37 10.26 14.18
CA GLY A 113 5.11 11.40 14.73
C GLY A 113 4.95 12.65 13.86
N THR A 114 5.79 13.63 14.16
CA THR A 114 5.80 14.92 13.45
C THR A 114 6.72 14.97 12.24
N GLY A 115 7.34 13.86 11.85
CA GLY A 115 8.19 13.77 10.67
C GLY A 115 7.63 12.81 9.65
N THR A 116 7.44 13.26 8.41
CA THR A 116 6.95 12.44 7.29
C THR A 116 8.03 12.30 6.23
N ILE A 117 8.25 11.08 5.76
CA ILE A 117 9.05 10.77 4.58
C ILE A 117 8.09 10.52 3.42
N VAL A 118 8.24 11.28 2.34
CA VAL A 118 7.50 11.08 1.09
C VAL A 118 8.38 10.39 0.07
N ASP A 119 7.85 9.35 -0.55
CA ASP A 119 8.55 8.64 -1.64
C ASP A 119 7.54 7.97 -2.57
N ALA A 120 8.00 7.57 -3.76
CA ALA A 120 7.18 6.92 -4.76
C ALA A 120 7.87 5.70 -5.38
N THR A 121 7.07 4.70 -5.72
CA THR A 121 7.55 3.54 -6.44
C THR A 121 6.69 3.24 -7.65
N ILE A 122 7.32 2.76 -8.74
CA ILE A 122 6.62 2.34 -9.96
C ILE A 122 6.12 0.92 -9.76
N ILE A 123 4.87 0.69 -10.10
CA ILE A 123 4.24 -0.63 -10.24
C ILE A 123 3.98 -0.82 -11.73
N SER A 124 4.66 -1.78 -12.35
CA SER A 124 4.64 -1.98 -13.80
C SER A 124 3.34 -2.61 -14.27
N ALA A 125 2.87 -2.18 -15.43
CA ALA A 125 1.73 -2.78 -16.13
C ALA A 125 2.19 -3.45 -17.43
N PRO A 126 1.40 -4.39 -17.98
CA PRO A 126 1.65 -4.93 -19.31
C PRO A 126 1.65 -3.83 -20.36
N SER A 127 2.75 -3.70 -21.09
CA SER A 127 2.91 -2.70 -22.17
C SER A 127 2.50 -3.24 -23.54
N SER A 128 2.17 -4.54 -23.64
CA SER A 128 1.76 -5.19 -24.88
C SER A 128 0.38 -4.73 -25.33
N THR A 129 0.23 -4.53 -26.63
CA THR A 129 -1.05 -4.30 -27.32
C THR A 129 -1.60 -5.59 -27.97
N LYS A 130 -0.93 -6.74 -27.75
CA LYS A 130 -1.39 -8.04 -28.26
C LYS A 130 -2.49 -8.63 -27.37
N ASN A 131 -3.64 -7.96 -27.36
CA ASN A 131 -4.87 -8.38 -26.68
C ASN A 131 -6.05 -8.12 -27.62
N ASP A 132 -7.22 -8.66 -27.29
CA ASP A 132 -8.41 -8.58 -28.14
C ASP A 132 -8.80 -7.15 -28.58
N LYS A 133 -8.44 -6.14 -27.79
CA LYS A 133 -8.73 -4.73 -28.07
C LYS A 133 -7.59 -3.99 -28.76
N GLY A 134 -6.41 -4.58 -28.87
CA GLY A 134 -5.21 -3.92 -29.40
C GLY A 134 -4.71 -2.71 -28.60
N GLU A 135 -5.16 -2.55 -27.35
CA GLU A 135 -4.93 -1.35 -26.54
C GLU A 135 -4.23 -1.64 -25.22
N ARG A 136 -3.52 -0.65 -24.72
CA ARG A 136 -3.01 -0.63 -23.34
C ARG A 136 -4.08 -0.12 -22.39
N ASP A 137 -3.86 -0.29 -21.09
CA ASP A 137 -4.72 0.31 -20.07
C ASP A 137 -4.66 1.85 -20.17
N PRO A 138 -5.79 2.54 -20.45
CA PRO A 138 -5.80 3.98 -20.69
C PRO A 138 -5.50 4.82 -19.45
N GLU A 139 -5.69 4.27 -18.24
CA GLU A 139 -5.40 4.95 -16.98
C GLU A 139 -3.92 4.85 -16.57
N MET A 140 -3.12 4.06 -17.30
CA MET A 140 -1.70 3.86 -17.02
C MET A 140 -0.83 4.51 -18.09
N HIS A 141 0.31 5.06 -17.67
CA HIS A 141 1.18 5.82 -18.58
C HIS A 141 2.64 5.40 -18.47
N GLN A 142 3.43 5.90 -19.41
CA GLN A 142 4.87 5.69 -19.44
C GLN A 142 5.58 6.70 -18.54
N THR A 143 6.65 6.24 -17.91
CA THR A 143 7.61 7.08 -17.18
C THR A 143 9.01 6.56 -17.41
N ARG A 144 10.01 7.44 -17.24
CA ARG A 144 11.43 7.07 -17.36
C ARG A 144 12.12 7.19 -16.02
N LYS A 145 12.84 6.13 -15.63
CA LYS A 145 13.72 6.16 -14.47
C LYS A 145 15.14 5.79 -14.91
N GLY A 146 16.04 6.76 -14.84
CA GLY A 146 17.37 6.62 -15.43
C GLY A 146 17.29 6.43 -16.96
N LYS A 147 17.85 5.33 -17.46
CA LYS A 147 17.81 4.96 -18.89
C LYS A 147 16.63 4.03 -19.24
N GLN A 148 15.88 3.56 -18.29
CA GLN A 148 14.82 2.57 -18.49
C GLN A 148 13.43 3.21 -18.53
N TRP A 149 12.61 2.77 -19.49
CA TRP A 149 11.19 3.12 -19.60
C TRP A 149 10.33 2.09 -18.86
N PHE A 150 9.32 2.60 -18.19
CA PHE A 150 8.30 1.81 -17.50
C PHE A 150 6.92 2.25 -17.97
N PHE A 151 5.99 1.31 -18.08
CA PHE A 151 4.57 1.58 -18.27
C PHE A 151 3.81 1.06 -17.04
N GLY A 152 2.92 1.86 -16.49
CA GLY A 152 2.14 1.47 -15.31
C GLY A 152 1.63 2.63 -14.48
N LEU A 153 1.65 2.44 -13.17
CA LEU A 153 1.25 3.41 -12.16
C LEU A 153 2.40 3.73 -11.20
N LYS A 154 2.25 4.82 -10.44
CA LYS A 154 3.06 5.14 -9.27
C LYS A 154 2.25 4.98 -8.00
N LEU A 155 2.84 4.33 -7.01
CA LEU A 155 2.39 4.31 -5.63
C LEU A 155 3.25 5.31 -4.85
N HIS A 156 2.64 6.42 -4.45
CA HIS A 156 3.22 7.42 -3.57
C HIS A 156 2.81 7.11 -2.15
N ILE A 157 3.74 7.20 -1.20
CA ILE A 157 3.46 6.94 0.21
C ILE A 157 4.06 8.02 1.10
N GLY A 158 3.36 8.33 2.19
CA GLY A 158 3.87 9.05 3.33
C GLY A 158 4.09 8.08 4.48
N VAL A 159 5.32 8.00 4.97
CA VAL A 159 5.64 7.15 6.12
C VAL A 159 6.17 8.00 7.26
N ASP A 160 5.89 7.59 8.47
CA ASP A 160 6.44 8.22 9.67
C ASP A 160 7.96 8.08 9.72
N SER A 161 8.65 9.18 9.97
CA SER A 161 10.12 9.25 9.94
C SER A 161 10.81 8.46 11.05
N LYS A 162 10.10 8.11 12.14
CA LYS A 162 10.63 7.34 13.26
C LYS A 162 10.31 5.87 13.15
N THR A 163 9.05 5.53 12.89
CA THR A 163 8.58 4.13 12.85
C THR A 163 8.70 3.49 11.47
N GLY A 164 8.73 4.29 10.40
CA GLY A 164 8.68 3.80 9.01
C GLY A 164 7.32 3.25 8.59
N LEU A 165 6.28 3.41 9.42
CA LEU A 165 4.93 2.95 9.11
C LEU A 165 4.25 3.93 8.14
N ALA A 166 3.57 3.40 7.13
CA ALA A 166 2.81 4.20 6.19
C ALA A 166 1.54 4.74 6.86
N HIS A 167 1.31 6.04 6.73
CA HIS A 167 0.09 6.70 7.21
C HIS A 167 -0.76 7.29 6.08
N SER A 168 -0.18 7.48 4.90
CA SER A 168 -0.87 7.99 3.72
C SER A 168 -0.36 7.32 2.45
N ALA A 169 -1.23 7.24 1.46
CA ALA A 169 -0.87 6.71 0.14
C ALA A 169 -1.75 7.32 -0.96
N VAL A 170 -1.17 7.45 -2.14
CA VAL A 170 -1.85 7.91 -3.37
C VAL A 170 -1.38 7.07 -4.53
N VAL A 171 -2.30 6.65 -5.39
CA VAL A 171 -1.98 5.95 -6.64
C VAL A 171 -2.29 6.87 -7.81
N THR A 172 -1.33 7.03 -8.71
CA THR A 172 -1.45 7.86 -9.91
C THR A 172 -0.94 7.11 -11.13
N ALA A 173 -1.26 7.61 -12.33
CA ALA A 173 -0.57 7.18 -13.53
C ALA A 173 0.95 7.47 -13.41
N ALA A 174 1.79 6.63 -14.03
CA ALA A 174 3.24 6.72 -13.84
C ALA A 174 3.88 8.01 -14.36
N ASN A 175 3.22 8.75 -15.26
CA ASN A 175 3.69 10.04 -15.80
C ASN A 175 3.45 11.22 -14.85
N VAL A 176 2.61 11.07 -13.83
CA VAL A 176 2.38 12.13 -12.83
C VAL A 176 3.66 12.38 -12.04
N HIS A 177 4.05 13.66 -11.94
CA HIS A 177 5.26 14.03 -11.20
C HIS A 177 5.03 13.88 -9.69
N ASP A 178 6.00 13.34 -8.97
CA ASP A 178 5.90 12.95 -7.56
C ASP A 178 5.50 14.11 -6.64
N LYS A 179 5.92 15.36 -6.98
CA LYS A 179 5.57 16.56 -6.23
C LYS A 179 4.06 16.80 -6.06
N HIS A 180 3.26 16.39 -7.05
CA HIS A 180 1.80 16.60 -7.01
C HIS A 180 1.09 15.76 -5.94
N ALA A 181 1.73 14.70 -5.46
CA ALA A 181 1.20 13.87 -4.39
C ALA A 181 1.48 14.44 -2.98
N ILE A 182 2.43 15.38 -2.83
CA ILE A 182 2.86 15.91 -1.51
C ILE A 182 1.69 16.29 -0.61
N PRO A 183 0.73 17.17 -1.02
CA PRO A 183 -0.33 17.62 -0.12
C PRO A 183 -1.24 16.49 0.39
N GLN A 184 -1.36 15.39 -0.40
CA GLN A 184 -2.18 14.23 -0.05
C GLN A 184 -1.44 13.23 0.83
N LEU A 185 -0.10 13.31 0.87
CA LEU A 185 0.75 12.43 1.68
C LEU A 185 1.03 13.00 3.07
N LEU A 186 0.75 14.27 3.31
CA LEU A 186 0.97 14.93 4.59
C LEU A 186 -0.31 14.93 5.43
N HIS A 187 -0.16 14.78 6.76
CA HIS A 187 -1.27 14.79 7.72
C HIS A 187 -1.52 16.19 8.32
N GLY A 188 -0.63 17.16 8.09
CA GLY A 188 -0.79 18.56 8.48
C GLY A 188 -0.15 18.96 9.82
N ALA A 189 0.30 18.00 10.63
CA ALA A 189 1.00 18.25 11.89
C ALA A 189 2.50 17.98 11.83
N GLU A 190 3.04 17.91 10.61
CA GLU A 190 4.48 17.70 10.39
C GLU A 190 5.28 18.91 10.87
N ARG A 191 6.42 18.62 11.50
CA ARG A 191 7.51 19.57 11.75
C ARG A 191 8.65 19.41 10.74
N GLU A 192 8.73 18.25 10.10
CA GLU A 192 9.79 17.91 9.14
C GLU A 192 9.22 17.03 8.03
N VAL A 193 9.56 17.34 6.77
CA VAL A 193 9.21 16.54 5.60
C VAL A 193 10.48 16.15 4.86
N TYR A 194 10.69 14.86 4.70
CA TYR A 194 11.83 14.26 3.99
C TYR A 194 11.40 13.71 2.64
N GLY A 195 12.26 13.83 1.65
CA GLY A 195 12.04 13.28 0.31
C GLY A 195 13.36 13.24 -0.48
N ASP A 196 13.36 12.59 -1.63
CA ASP A 196 14.50 12.65 -2.53
C ASP A 196 14.57 13.98 -3.30
N SER A 197 15.56 14.12 -4.18
CA SER A 197 15.73 15.36 -4.96
C SER A 197 14.63 15.62 -6.00
N ALA A 198 13.72 14.67 -6.26
CA ALA A 198 12.53 14.89 -7.09
C ALA A 198 11.49 15.75 -6.36
N TYR A 199 11.55 15.79 -5.03
CA TYR A 199 10.70 16.63 -4.17
C TYR A 199 11.37 17.97 -3.79
N ALA A 200 12.60 18.23 -4.25
CA ALA A 200 13.31 19.46 -3.93
C ALA A 200 12.54 20.72 -4.36
N SER A 201 12.68 21.78 -3.54
CA SER A 201 12.10 23.11 -3.82
C SER A 201 10.56 23.11 -3.90
N GLN A 202 9.90 22.26 -3.11
CA GLN A 202 8.43 22.18 -3.04
C GLN A 202 7.87 22.78 -1.72
N GLN A 203 8.55 23.80 -1.18
CA GLN A 203 8.20 24.38 0.11
C GLN A 203 6.76 24.93 0.15
N GLU A 204 6.26 25.51 -0.95
CA GLU A 204 4.88 25.98 -1.06
C GLU A 204 3.86 24.83 -0.95
N LEU A 205 4.13 23.71 -1.62
CA LEU A 205 3.26 22.53 -1.54
C LEU A 205 3.29 21.89 -0.15
N ILE A 206 4.44 21.88 0.51
CA ILE A 206 4.57 21.42 1.89
C ILE A 206 3.80 22.37 2.82
N ALA A 207 4.04 23.68 2.72
CA ALA A 207 3.42 24.69 3.55
C ALA A 207 1.89 24.76 3.37
N SER A 208 1.37 24.47 2.18
CA SER A 208 -0.08 24.44 1.93
C SER A 208 -0.82 23.43 2.81
N LYS A 209 -0.16 22.35 3.24
CA LYS A 209 -0.74 21.30 4.07
C LYS A 209 -0.16 21.29 5.49
N ALA A 210 1.12 21.54 5.63
CA ALA A 210 1.88 21.52 6.88
C ALA A 210 2.69 22.82 7.02
N PRO A 211 2.06 23.95 7.38
CA PRO A 211 2.69 25.27 7.34
C PRO A 211 3.87 25.44 8.31
N GLN A 212 3.97 24.58 9.34
CA GLN A 212 5.07 24.59 10.31
C GLN A 212 6.19 23.63 9.95
N ALA A 213 6.07 22.88 8.87
CA ALA A 213 7.04 21.84 8.51
C ALA A 213 8.28 22.43 7.84
N LEU A 214 9.43 22.00 8.33
CA LEU A 214 10.71 22.26 7.68
C LEU A 214 10.87 21.31 6.47
N ASP A 215 11.22 21.88 5.32
CA ASP A 215 11.58 21.11 4.14
C ASP A 215 12.97 20.49 4.32
N GLN A 216 13.01 19.20 4.59
CA GLN A 216 14.20 18.36 4.71
C GLN A 216 14.42 17.49 3.46
N THR A 217 13.82 17.83 2.33
CA THR A 217 14.07 17.10 1.08
C THR A 217 15.54 17.26 0.64
N ASN A 218 16.06 16.25 -0.06
CA ASN A 218 17.42 16.30 -0.59
C ASN A 218 17.49 17.36 -1.68
N ARG A 219 18.51 18.21 -1.64
CA ARG A 219 18.77 19.21 -2.68
C ARG A 219 19.65 18.65 -3.79
N ARG A 220 19.50 19.19 -4.98
CA ARG A 220 20.42 18.89 -6.07
C ARG A 220 21.76 19.54 -5.77
N VAL A 221 22.83 18.75 -5.80
CA VAL A 221 24.19 19.23 -5.58
C VAL A 221 24.67 19.91 -6.85
N GLY A 222 25.19 21.14 -6.73
CA GLY A 222 25.75 21.91 -7.83
C GLY A 222 27.17 21.43 -8.22
N ALA A 223 27.89 22.31 -8.92
CA ALA A 223 29.28 22.09 -9.30
C ALA A 223 30.21 21.86 -8.08
N ALA A 224 31.43 21.39 -8.32
CA ALA A 224 32.40 21.14 -7.27
C ALA A 224 32.73 22.42 -6.46
N GLY A 225 33.02 22.26 -5.16
CA GLY A 225 33.38 23.34 -4.24
C GLY A 225 32.88 23.08 -2.83
N ILE A 226 33.34 23.88 -1.86
CA ILE A 226 33.02 23.73 -0.43
C ILE A 226 31.49 23.66 -0.19
N ALA A 227 30.70 24.52 -0.85
CA ALA A 227 29.26 24.53 -0.71
C ALA A 227 28.63 23.20 -1.21
N ALA A 228 29.13 22.63 -2.30
CA ALA A 228 28.69 21.34 -2.81
C ALA A 228 29.03 20.19 -1.86
N ASP A 229 30.18 20.25 -1.20
CA ASP A 229 30.57 19.22 -0.24
C ASP A 229 29.73 19.28 1.04
N ILE A 230 29.43 20.48 1.52
CA ILE A 230 28.50 20.68 2.64
C ILE A 230 27.13 20.11 2.28
N GLU A 231 26.60 20.42 1.10
CA GLU A 231 25.30 19.92 0.66
C GLU A 231 25.28 18.39 0.53
N ARG A 232 26.37 17.77 0.08
CA ARG A 232 26.51 16.29 0.05
C ARG A 232 26.42 15.69 1.45
N ILE A 233 27.08 16.32 2.43
CA ILE A 233 27.04 15.87 3.84
C ILE A 233 25.62 15.98 4.38
N VAL A 234 24.97 17.13 4.19
CA VAL A 234 23.59 17.37 4.63
C VAL A 234 22.64 16.37 3.99
N ASN A 235 22.71 16.17 2.67
CA ASN A 235 21.90 15.19 1.96
C ASN A 235 22.14 13.76 2.46
N ARG A 236 23.37 13.41 2.85
CA ARG A 236 23.70 12.10 3.45
C ARG A 236 23.00 11.89 4.79
N ILE A 237 22.94 12.92 5.63
CA ILE A 237 22.24 12.88 6.92
C ILE A 237 20.73 12.69 6.68
N LYS A 238 20.13 13.49 5.81
CA LYS A 238 18.71 13.40 5.43
C LYS A 238 18.37 12.04 4.85
N SER A 239 19.24 11.49 4.00
CA SER A 239 19.07 10.18 3.38
C SER A 239 19.06 9.02 4.37
N LYS A 240 19.76 9.14 5.52
CA LYS A 240 19.68 8.14 6.60
C LYS A 240 18.27 8.05 7.20
N VAL A 241 17.58 9.18 7.35
CA VAL A 241 16.18 9.19 7.79
C VAL A 241 15.28 8.63 6.68
N ARG A 242 15.45 9.12 5.46
CA ARG A 242 14.66 8.71 4.30
C ARG A 242 14.73 7.20 4.01
N SER A 243 15.86 6.56 4.29
CA SER A 243 16.03 5.11 4.03
C SER A 243 14.98 4.22 4.72
N ARG A 244 14.27 4.73 5.75
CA ARG A 244 13.21 3.98 6.41
C ARG A 244 12.03 3.64 5.48
N VAL A 245 11.75 4.47 4.49
CA VAL A 245 10.69 4.20 3.50
C VAL A 245 10.98 2.95 2.66
N GLU A 246 12.25 2.64 2.46
CA GLU A 246 12.70 1.46 1.70
C GLU A 246 12.26 0.14 2.37
N HIS A 247 12.12 0.11 3.70
CA HIS A 247 11.62 -1.06 4.41
C HIS A 247 10.17 -1.36 4.03
N MET A 248 9.33 -0.34 3.94
CA MET A 248 7.94 -0.48 3.49
C MET A 248 7.88 -1.03 2.06
N PHE A 249 8.65 -0.45 1.14
CA PHE A 249 8.72 -0.94 -0.23
C PHE A 249 9.33 -2.34 -0.34
N ALA A 250 10.30 -2.68 0.51
CA ALA A 250 10.87 -4.02 0.54
C ALA A 250 9.81 -5.08 0.91
N VAL A 251 8.99 -4.81 1.92
CA VAL A 251 7.89 -5.72 2.30
C VAL A 251 6.89 -5.85 1.15
N VAL A 252 6.35 -4.75 0.67
CA VAL A 252 5.26 -4.77 -0.32
C VAL A 252 5.73 -5.32 -1.67
N LYS A 253 6.91 -4.91 -2.15
CA LYS A 253 7.39 -5.28 -3.49
C LYS A 253 8.24 -6.55 -3.53
N ARG A 254 9.19 -6.70 -2.59
CA ARG A 254 10.13 -7.83 -2.64
C ARG A 254 9.58 -9.07 -1.96
N GLN A 255 9.00 -8.93 -0.76
CA GLN A 255 8.48 -10.07 -0.04
C GLN A 255 7.12 -10.51 -0.58
N TRP A 256 6.21 -9.58 -0.91
CA TRP A 256 4.85 -9.89 -1.36
C TRP A 256 4.64 -9.70 -2.87
N GLY A 257 5.67 -9.42 -3.63
CA GLY A 257 5.66 -9.44 -5.08
C GLY A 257 4.77 -8.39 -5.76
N PHE A 258 4.37 -7.30 -5.07
CA PHE A 258 3.57 -6.25 -5.69
C PHE A 258 4.43 -5.33 -6.59
N ASN A 259 5.09 -5.93 -7.58
CA ASN A 259 5.91 -5.24 -8.58
C ASN A 259 5.13 -4.92 -9.86
N LYS A 260 4.05 -5.67 -10.10
CA LYS A 260 3.21 -5.55 -11.28
C LYS A 260 1.76 -5.37 -10.87
N VAL A 261 1.03 -4.59 -11.66
CA VAL A 261 -0.43 -4.50 -11.52
C VAL A 261 -1.06 -5.85 -11.81
N ARG A 262 -2.15 -6.15 -11.11
CA ARG A 262 -2.94 -7.35 -11.34
C ARG A 262 -4.25 -7.04 -12.08
N TYR A 263 -4.75 -5.82 -11.90
CA TYR A 263 -6.05 -5.42 -12.39
C TYR A 263 -5.93 -4.27 -13.38
N LYS A 264 -6.95 -4.09 -14.23
CA LYS A 264 -7.10 -2.92 -15.08
C LYS A 264 -7.62 -1.76 -14.26
N GLY A 265 -7.14 -0.54 -14.58
CA GLY A 265 -7.53 0.72 -13.95
C GLY A 265 -6.79 1.06 -12.66
N LEU A 266 -6.81 2.34 -12.30
CA LEU A 266 -6.13 2.84 -11.09
C LEU A 266 -6.86 2.46 -9.81
N ALA A 267 -8.19 2.56 -9.77
CA ALA A 267 -8.99 2.36 -8.55
C ALA A 267 -8.80 0.97 -7.92
N LYS A 268 -8.84 -0.09 -8.73
CA LYS A 268 -8.65 -1.48 -8.25
C LYS A 268 -7.23 -1.72 -7.73
N ASN A 269 -6.24 -1.17 -8.42
CA ASN A 269 -4.85 -1.26 -7.98
C ASN A 269 -4.58 -0.37 -6.76
N ALA A 270 -5.29 0.76 -6.59
CA ALA A 270 -5.25 1.57 -5.37
C ALA A 270 -5.79 0.80 -4.17
N THR A 271 -6.96 0.14 -4.29
CA THR A 271 -7.49 -0.73 -3.24
C THR A 271 -6.48 -1.80 -2.83
N ARG A 272 -5.86 -2.46 -3.81
CA ARG A 272 -4.79 -3.43 -3.54
C ARG A 272 -3.61 -2.81 -2.81
N ALA A 273 -3.18 -1.61 -3.21
CA ALA A 273 -2.08 -0.90 -2.58
C ALA A 273 -2.39 -0.53 -1.12
N PHE A 274 -3.58 0.01 -0.85
CA PHE A 274 -4.00 0.34 0.51
C PHE A 274 -4.01 -0.88 1.43
N VAL A 275 -4.60 -1.99 0.99
CA VAL A 275 -4.61 -3.24 1.77
C VAL A 275 -3.19 -3.76 1.98
N ALA A 276 -2.35 -3.76 0.96
CA ALA A 276 -0.96 -4.19 1.07
C ALA A 276 -0.17 -3.34 2.07
N LEU A 277 -0.35 -2.01 2.07
CA LEU A 277 0.29 -1.10 3.03
C LEU A 277 -0.22 -1.31 4.46
N GLY A 278 -1.53 -1.51 4.65
CA GLY A 278 -2.09 -1.86 5.95
C GLY A 278 -1.49 -3.14 6.51
N LEU A 279 -1.44 -4.20 5.71
CA LEU A 279 -0.81 -5.47 6.07
C LEU A 279 0.69 -5.31 6.34
N ALA A 280 1.39 -4.47 5.58
CA ALA A 280 2.81 -4.19 5.79
C ALA A 280 3.05 -3.45 7.10
N ASN A 281 2.18 -2.52 7.48
CA ASN A 281 2.21 -1.87 8.78
C ASN A 281 2.10 -2.89 9.92
N ILE A 282 1.12 -3.81 9.86
CA ILE A 282 0.97 -4.88 10.85
C ILE A 282 2.23 -5.76 10.89
N TYR A 283 2.75 -6.15 9.71
CA TYR A 283 3.96 -6.99 9.62
C TYR A 283 5.19 -6.30 10.21
N MET A 284 5.40 -5.03 9.93
CA MET A 284 6.52 -4.25 10.49
C MET A 284 6.37 -4.06 12.00
N ALA A 285 5.15 -3.85 12.47
CA ALA A 285 4.81 -3.70 13.89
C ALA A 285 4.72 -5.03 14.68
N ARG A 286 4.87 -6.19 14.02
CA ARG A 286 4.58 -7.52 14.58
C ARG A 286 5.22 -7.82 15.94
N ARG A 287 6.46 -7.35 16.15
CA ARG A 287 7.16 -7.56 17.43
C ARG A 287 6.51 -6.79 18.57
N HIS A 288 6.06 -5.57 18.27
CA HIS A 288 5.36 -4.72 19.24
C HIS A 288 3.93 -5.23 19.51
N LEU A 289 3.30 -5.83 18.49
CA LEU A 289 1.94 -6.36 18.59
C LEU A 289 1.87 -7.72 19.30
N ALA A 290 2.96 -8.47 19.28
CA ALA A 290 3.03 -9.80 19.91
C ALA A 290 3.31 -9.76 21.42
N GLY A 291 3.49 -8.55 22.00
CA GLY A 291 3.76 -8.33 23.43
C GLY A 291 5.19 -8.36 23.70
#